data_9ed450b2aa2926649eb26980dd0cb874
#
_entry.id   9ed450b2aa2926649eb26980dd0cb874
#
_cell.length_a   1.000
_cell.length_b   1.000
_cell.length_c   1.000
_cell.angle_alpha   90.00
_cell.angle_beta   90.00
_cell.angle_gamma   90.00
#
_symmetry.space_group_name_H-M   'P 1'
#
loop_
_entity.id
_entity.type
_entity.pdbx_description
1 polymer ?
#
loop_
_entity_poly.entity_id
_entity_poly.type
_entity_poly.pdbx_seq_one_letter_code
_entity_poly.pdbx_strand_id
1 'polypeptide(L)'
;MNPRSAIFHRTGLLFIVVTIFVGVSHAATYKRLYNFAGGVDGSESSSQLVFDTSGSAYGTTASGGLYDLGTVFAISPAGEEQILWSFDGAEDGSDPHGGVILDAAGNLYGTTVAGGSGFCGGDGCGIVFELSSSGGNWNLLPLYQFTGLNDGYGPGSPLVFDNAGNLYGTAPDGGKYGYGVVFELSPAENGWKQKLIHTFTGKKEGGIGSLGSLLLDADGNLYGTTEVGGPWAGGSVYELSPTDHGPWKISVLYDFKVTPDAAGPYGGLIFDSVGNLYGTTYFGGQYGYGTVFQLSRGLNGAWQENILYSFQGGTDGSYPTATLLFDGVSTLFGTTQNGGRPSCDCGTVFSLKFFRGEWLEKLLHRFGKGRDGSYPIYGLTFDPSGNFRGTTPAGGTAGEGTIFLLTR
;
A
#
# COMPACT_ATOMS: atom_id res chain seq x y z
N MET A 1 -35.04 -27.77 -80.87
CA MET A 1 -33.95 -26.83 -80.83
C MET A 1 -34.05 -26.09 -79.52
N ASN A 2 -33.17 -26.39 -78.58
CA ASN A 2 -33.23 -25.89 -77.24
C ASN A 2 -31.96 -25.07 -77.00
N PRO A 3 -32.03 -23.79 -76.62
CA PRO A 3 -30.79 -23.03 -76.23
C PRO A 3 -30.46 -23.24 -74.74
N ARG A 4 -29.25 -23.65 -74.49
CA ARG A 4 -28.67 -23.79 -73.15
C ARG A 4 -28.37 -22.39 -72.54
N SER A 5 -28.92 -22.11 -71.39
CA SER A 5 -28.53 -20.95 -70.52
C SER A 5 -27.26 -21.30 -69.75
N ALA A 6 -26.20 -20.52 -69.91
CA ALA A 6 -24.97 -20.60 -69.13
C ALA A 6 -25.14 -19.78 -67.86
N ILE A 7 -25.00 -20.44 -66.72
CA ILE A 7 -24.97 -19.79 -65.37
C ILE A 7 -23.52 -19.39 -65.07
N PHE A 8 -23.24 -18.09 -65.03
CA PHE A 8 -21.96 -17.56 -64.58
C PHE A 8 -21.98 -17.48 -63.04
N HIS A 9 -21.19 -18.32 -62.37
CA HIS A 9 -20.88 -18.17 -60.95
C HIS A 9 -19.85 -17.06 -60.79
N ARG A 10 -20.25 -15.94 -60.19
CA ARG A 10 -19.35 -14.92 -59.67
C ARG A 10 -18.88 -15.33 -58.26
N THR A 11 -17.67 -15.85 -58.14
CA THR A 11 -16.96 -16.01 -56.85
C THR A 11 -16.52 -14.63 -56.36
N GLY A 12 -17.26 -14.05 -55.43
CA GLY A 12 -16.84 -12.84 -54.72
C GLY A 12 -15.74 -13.16 -53.72
N LEU A 13 -14.52 -12.69 -53.95
CA LEU A 13 -13.42 -12.76 -53.00
C LEU A 13 -13.68 -11.70 -51.89
N LEU A 14 -14.03 -12.15 -50.69
CA LEU A 14 -14.17 -11.29 -49.51
C LEU A 14 -12.77 -10.97 -48.97
N PHE A 15 -12.25 -9.78 -49.18
CA PHE A 15 -11.04 -9.30 -48.55
C PHE A 15 -11.39 -8.89 -47.10
N ILE A 16 -11.00 -9.72 -46.12
CA ILE A 16 -11.00 -9.32 -44.71
C ILE A 16 -9.76 -8.47 -44.49
N VAL A 17 -9.95 -7.16 -44.38
CA VAL A 17 -8.90 -6.23 -43.94
C VAL A 17 -8.79 -6.38 -42.40
N VAL A 18 -7.81 -7.16 -41.96
CA VAL A 18 -7.41 -7.21 -40.54
C VAL A 18 -6.59 -5.96 -40.28
N THR A 19 -7.22 -4.96 -39.71
CA THR A 19 -6.52 -3.78 -39.19
C THR A 19 -5.79 -4.21 -37.92
N ILE A 20 -4.50 -4.50 -38.03
CA ILE A 20 -3.63 -4.71 -36.88
C ILE A 20 -3.40 -3.33 -36.27
N PHE A 21 -4.11 -3.04 -35.17
CA PHE A 21 -3.73 -1.94 -34.27
C PHE A 21 -2.41 -2.32 -33.63
N VAL A 22 -1.30 -1.86 -34.21
CA VAL A 22 -0.01 -1.84 -33.54
C VAL A 22 -0.14 -0.75 -32.47
N GLY A 23 -0.53 -1.11 -31.27
CA GLY A 23 -0.43 -0.23 -30.11
C GLY A 23 1.03 0.12 -29.93
N VAL A 24 1.38 1.38 -30.17
CA VAL A 24 2.71 1.92 -29.85
C VAL A 24 2.83 1.85 -28.33
N SER A 25 3.49 0.81 -27.82
CA SER A 25 3.87 0.74 -26.42
C SER A 25 4.88 1.86 -26.18
N HIS A 26 4.42 2.99 -25.65
CA HIS A 26 5.33 4.02 -25.14
C HIS A 26 6.06 3.40 -23.95
N ALA A 27 7.37 3.57 -23.90
CA ALA A 27 8.12 3.26 -22.69
C ALA A 27 7.64 4.22 -21.59
N ALA A 28 7.40 3.68 -20.38
CA ALA A 28 7.04 4.49 -19.24
C ALA A 28 8.08 5.61 -19.07
N THR A 29 7.62 6.86 -18.97
CA THR A 29 8.49 8.02 -18.83
C THR A 29 8.48 8.46 -17.38
N TYR A 30 9.65 8.43 -16.75
CA TYR A 30 9.85 8.93 -15.38
C TYR A 30 10.00 10.45 -15.36
N LYS A 31 9.30 11.11 -14.46
CA LYS A 31 9.44 12.52 -14.12
C LYS A 31 9.44 12.67 -12.60
N ARG A 32 10.46 13.29 -12.06
CA ARG A 32 10.45 13.75 -10.67
C ARG A 32 9.57 14.98 -10.59
N LEU A 33 8.59 14.97 -9.71
CA LEU A 33 7.65 16.08 -9.50
C LEU A 33 8.12 17.01 -8.42
N TYR A 34 8.60 16.44 -7.31
CA TYR A 34 9.06 17.17 -6.15
C TYR A 34 10.33 16.54 -5.55
N ASN A 35 11.15 17.35 -4.89
CA ASN A 35 12.27 16.92 -4.07
C ASN A 35 12.14 17.53 -2.71
N PHE A 36 12.06 16.74 -1.71
CA PHE A 36 12.16 17.21 -0.35
C PHE A 36 13.56 17.77 -0.08
N ALA A 37 13.61 18.92 0.62
CA ALA A 37 14.86 19.60 0.93
C ALA A 37 15.32 19.36 2.36
N GLY A 38 14.51 18.68 3.17
CA GLY A 38 14.71 18.55 4.61
C GLY A 38 14.34 19.83 5.38
N GLY A 39 14.58 19.82 6.68
CA GLY A 39 14.18 20.94 7.54
C GLY A 39 12.66 21.18 7.45
N VAL A 40 12.25 22.43 7.31
CA VAL A 40 10.80 22.78 7.32
C VAL A 40 9.99 22.19 6.18
N ASP A 41 10.64 21.78 5.09
CA ASP A 41 10.04 21.17 3.91
C ASP A 41 9.63 19.71 4.12
N GLY A 42 10.11 19.07 5.16
CA GLY A 42 9.94 17.63 5.39
C GLY A 42 11.04 16.79 4.76
N SER A 43 11.17 15.57 5.24
CA SER A 43 12.12 14.57 4.75
C SER A 43 11.57 13.17 4.97
N GLU A 44 12.14 12.18 4.28
CA GLU A 44 11.71 10.79 4.38
C GLU A 44 10.22 10.61 4.07
N SER A 45 9.82 10.98 2.83
CA SER A 45 8.43 10.79 2.40
C SER A 45 7.98 9.34 2.67
N SER A 46 7.02 9.18 3.57
CA SER A 46 6.70 7.95 4.28
C SER A 46 5.33 7.37 3.94
N SER A 47 4.78 7.69 2.76
CA SER A 47 3.41 7.29 2.46
C SER A 47 3.13 6.99 1.01
N GLN A 48 2.12 6.14 0.78
CA GLN A 48 1.38 6.10 -0.46
C GLN A 48 0.54 7.38 -0.58
N LEU A 49 0.51 7.98 -1.77
CA LEU A 49 -0.25 9.20 -2.02
C LEU A 49 -1.73 8.92 -2.20
N VAL A 50 -2.58 9.81 -1.69
CA VAL A 50 -4.02 9.83 -1.98
C VAL A 50 -4.37 11.10 -2.77
N PHE A 51 -5.42 11.04 -3.59
CA PHE A 51 -5.80 12.16 -4.48
C PHE A 51 -7.20 12.66 -4.15
N ASP A 52 -7.36 13.98 -4.18
CA ASP A 52 -8.68 14.60 -4.24
C ASP A 52 -9.23 14.66 -5.67
N THR A 53 -10.44 15.16 -5.81
CA THR A 53 -11.10 15.31 -7.11
C THR A 53 -10.49 16.40 -7.99
N SER A 54 -9.68 17.32 -7.43
CA SER A 54 -8.93 18.34 -8.18
C SER A 54 -7.62 17.79 -8.78
N GLY A 55 -7.19 16.60 -8.34
CA GLY A 55 -5.94 15.97 -8.70
C GLY A 55 -4.76 16.39 -7.82
N SER A 56 -5.00 17.07 -6.71
CA SER A 56 -3.99 17.30 -5.68
C SER A 56 -3.73 16.00 -4.93
N ALA A 57 -2.46 15.71 -4.65
CA ALA A 57 -2.02 14.54 -3.92
C ALA A 57 -1.64 14.92 -2.48
N TYR A 58 -1.97 14.04 -1.55
CA TYR A 58 -1.66 14.21 -0.12
C TYR A 58 -0.82 13.05 0.38
N GLY A 59 0.08 13.35 1.30
CA GLY A 59 0.96 12.36 1.92
C GLY A 59 1.60 12.87 3.20
N THR A 60 2.52 12.07 3.73
CA THR A 60 3.26 12.38 4.96
C THR A 60 4.77 12.26 4.74
N THR A 61 5.54 12.96 5.56
CA THR A 61 6.98 12.74 5.74
C THR A 61 7.24 12.31 7.17
N ALA A 62 8.10 11.31 7.38
CA ALA A 62 8.40 10.79 8.71
C ALA A 62 9.18 11.77 9.56
N SER A 63 10.02 12.59 8.91
CA SER A 63 10.90 13.57 9.55
C SER A 63 10.75 14.94 8.89
N GLY A 64 11.45 15.95 9.43
CA GLY A 64 11.35 17.35 8.98
C GLY A 64 10.10 18.05 9.53
N GLY A 65 9.73 19.16 8.92
CA GLY A 65 8.75 20.08 9.49
C GLY A 65 9.40 21.07 10.48
N LEU A 66 8.58 21.88 11.14
CA LEU A 66 9.07 22.90 12.08
C LEU A 66 9.83 22.32 13.27
N TYR A 67 9.52 21.09 13.67
CA TYR A 67 10.04 20.43 14.88
C TYR A 67 10.85 19.16 14.58
N ASP A 68 11.06 18.85 13.28
CA ASP A 68 11.76 17.64 12.82
C ASP A 68 11.06 16.31 13.21
N LEU A 69 9.74 16.35 13.31
CA LEU A 69 8.90 15.23 13.76
C LEU A 69 7.88 14.77 12.72
N GLY A 70 8.08 15.21 11.46
CA GLY A 70 7.26 14.84 10.33
C GLY A 70 6.20 15.87 9.95
N THR A 71 5.62 15.68 8.78
CA THR A 71 4.62 16.59 8.20
C THR A 71 3.46 15.86 7.55
N VAL A 72 2.35 16.55 7.38
CA VAL A 72 1.35 16.26 6.34
C VAL A 72 1.50 17.31 5.25
N PHE A 73 1.59 16.87 4.00
CA PHE A 73 1.77 17.76 2.85
C PHE A 73 0.70 17.54 1.77
N ALA A 74 0.53 18.56 0.91
CA ALA A 74 -0.20 18.47 -0.34
C ALA A 74 0.74 18.80 -1.51
N ILE A 75 0.54 18.12 -2.66
CA ILE A 75 1.19 18.44 -3.93
C ILE A 75 0.12 18.75 -4.95
N SER A 76 0.16 19.97 -5.52
CA SER A 76 -0.74 20.36 -6.60
C SER A 76 -0.47 19.55 -7.89
N PRO A 77 -1.41 19.48 -8.85
CA PRO A 77 -1.15 18.88 -10.16
C PRO A 77 0.06 19.48 -10.90
N ALA A 78 0.40 20.74 -10.61
CA ALA A 78 1.58 21.43 -11.16
C ALA A 78 2.89 20.99 -10.51
N GLY A 79 2.84 20.32 -9.34
CA GLY A 79 4.00 19.89 -8.58
C GLY A 79 4.44 20.90 -7.51
N GLU A 80 3.54 21.83 -7.14
CA GLU A 80 3.79 22.77 -6.05
C GLU A 80 3.41 22.12 -4.72
N GLU A 81 4.33 22.12 -3.78
CA GLU A 81 4.16 21.54 -2.45
C GLU A 81 3.62 22.60 -1.48
N GLN A 82 2.81 22.13 -0.54
CA GLN A 82 2.33 22.88 0.61
C GLN A 82 2.37 21.99 1.85
N ILE A 83 3.06 22.42 2.91
CA ILE A 83 2.94 21.80 4.23
C ILE A 83 1.59 22.19 4.84
N LEU A 84 0.78 21.20 5.16
CA LEU A 84 -0.53 21.36 5.79
C LEU A 84 -0.41 21.33 7.30
N TRP A 85 0.48 20.48 7.83
CA TRP A 85 0.77 20.32 9.25
C TRP A 85 2.22 19.94 9.49
N SER A 86 2.81 20.45 10.58
CA SER A 86 4.10 20.01 11.12
C SER A 86 3.87 19.51 12.54
N PHE A 87 4.15 18.24 12.77
CA PHE A 87 3.95 17.59 14.08
C PHE A 87 4.94 18.15 15.12
N ASP A 88 4.48 18.34 16.36
CA ASP A 88 5.30 18.87 17.47
C ASP A 88 5.65 17.81 18.53
N GLY A 89 5.13 16.58 18.39
CA GLY A 89 5.44 15.44 19.24
C GLY A 89 4.66 15.38 20.56
N ALA A 90 3.92 16.44 20.90
CA ALA A 90 3.08 16.47 22.09
C ALA A 90 1.76 15.70 21.84
N GLU A 91 0.62 16.36 21.97
CA GLU A 91 -0.67 15.71 21.77
C GLU A 91 -0.99 15.39 20.31
N ASP A 92 -0.32 16.03 19.35
CA ASP A 92 -0.54 15.87 17.91
C ASP A 92 0.26 14.74 17.25
N GLY A 93 1.14 14.08 18.02
CA GLY A 93 1.91 12.93 17.54
C GLY A 93 3.21 13.28 16.83
N SER A 94 3.94 12.27 16.36
CA SER A 94 5.18 12.37 15.60
C SER A 94 5.40 11.13 14.73
N ASP A 95 6.24 11.25 13.73
CA ASP A 95 6.64 10.13 12.85
C ASP A 95 5.43 9.49 12.13
N PRO A 96 4.73 10.21 11.20
CA PRO A 96 3.56 9.71 10.50
C PRO A 96 3.95 8.79 9.33
N HIS A 97 4.01 7.49 9.53
CA HIS A 97 4.36 6.48 8.52
C HIS A 97 3.19 5.96 7.68
N GLY A 98 1.98 5.96 8.24
CA GLY A 98 0.80 5.37 7.59
C GLY A 98 0.23 6.17 6.41
N GLY A 99 0.73 7.38 6.19
CA GLY A 99 0.12 8.30 5.25
C GLY A 99 -1.25 8.77 5.71
N VAL A 100 -2.03 9.27 4.77
CA VAL A 100 -3.39 9.77 5.05
C VAL A 100 -4.40 9.16 4.10
N ILE A 101 -5.66 9.08 4.56
CA ILE A 101 -6.84 8.79 3.73
C ILE A 101 -7.75 10.00 3.72
N LEU A 102 -8.60 10.12 2.68
CA LEU A 102 -9.50 11.25 2.47
C LEU A 102 -10.94 10.83 2.71
N ASP A 103 -11.72 11.68 3.38
CA ASP A 103 -13.17 11.58 3.37
C ASP A 103 -13.81 12.39 2.21
N ALA A 104 -15.11 12.28 2.05
CA ALA A 104 -15.86 13.00 1.01
C ALA A 104 -15.90 14.53 1.22
N ALA A 105 -15.61 15.02 2.42
CA ALA A 105 -15.54 16.44 2.74
C ALA A 105 -14.15 17.04 2.49
N GLY A 106 -13.15 16.20 2.24
CA GLY A 106 -11.75 16.59 2.03
C GLY A 106 -10.93 16.65 3.32
N ASN A 107 -11.43 16.07 4.42
CA ASN A 107 -10.63 15.90 5.63
C ASN A 107 -9.67 14.72 5.46
N LEU A 108 -8.50 14.84 6.06
CA LEU A 108 -7.45 13.84 6.02
C LEU A 108 -7.40 13.11 7.37
N TYR A 109 -7.26 11.78 7.31
CA TYR A 109 -7.15 10.94 8.50
C TYR A 109 -5.87 10.12 8.40
N GLY A 110 -5.09 10.07 9.49
CA GLY A 110 -3.83 9.35 9.50
C GLY A 110 -3.43 8.88 10.89
N THR A 111 -2.26 8.27 10.94
CA THR A 111 -1.65 7.76 12.18
C THR A 111 -0.24 8.30 12.35
N THR A 112 0.21 8.39 13.60
CA THR A 112 1.62 8.62 13.94
C THR A 112 2.15 7.46 14.77
N VAL A 113 3.40 7.08 14.55
CA VAL A 113 4.04 5.97 15.28
C VAL A 113 4.34 6.37 16.71
N ALA A 114 4.66 7.62 16.94
CA ALA A 114 5.05 8.15 18.25
C ALA A 114 4.26 9.44 18.60
N GLY A 115 4.60 10.07 19.70
CA GLY A 115 3.87 11.23 20.26
C GLY A 115 2.59 10.83 20.97
N GLY A 116 1.77 11.82 21.32
CA GLY A 116 0.58 11.63 22.16
C GLY A 116 0.92 11.47 23.64
N SER A 117 -0.12 11.31 24.47
CA SER A 117 -0.02 11.28 25.94
C SER A 117 0.42 9.93 26.53
N GLY A 118 0.55 8.88 25.73
CA GLY A 118 0.97 7.55 26.16
C GLY A 118 2.44 7.49 26.57
N PHE A 119 2.81 6.47 27.35
CA PHE A 119 4.18 6.29 27.81
C PHE A 119 4.79 5.02 27.20
N CYS A 120 5.38 5.14 26.02
CA CYS A 120 6.08 4.08 25.31
C CYS A 120 7.55 4.44 25.11
N GLY A 121 8.38 4.20 26.14
CA GLY A 121 9.80 4.51 26.10
C GLY A 121 10.17 6.00 26.22
N GLY A 122 9.20 6.89 26.38
CA GLY A 122 9.41 8.34 26.52
C GLY A 122 8.97 9.18 25.32
N ASP A 123 8.72 8.55 24.16
CA ASP A 123 8.41 9.24 22.90
C ASP A 123 6.91 9.24 22.56
N GLY A 124 6.04 8.83 23.50
CA GLY A 124 4.61 8.61 23.27
C GLY A 124 4.32 7.28 22.58
N CYS A 125 3.04 6.99 22.39
CA CYS A 125 2.59 5.69 21.86
C CYS A 125 1.92 5.79 20.49
N GLY A 126 1.91 7.00 19.90
CA GLY A 126 1.25 7.29 18.64
C GLY A 126 -0.23 7.65 18.80
N ILE A 127 -0.78 8.20 17.74
CA ILE A 127 -2.17 8.67 17.70
C ILE A 127 -2.86 8.28 16.40
N VAL A 128 -4.18 8.38 16.39
CA VAL A 128 -4.98 8.55 15.17
C VAL A 128 -5.47 10.00 15.15
N PHE A 129 -5.35 10.68 14.02
CA PHE A 129 -5.72 12.07 13.85
C PHE A 129 -6.67 12.32 12.70
N GLU A 130 -7.43 13.41 12.79
CA GLU A 130 -8.12 14.07 11.70
C GLU A 130 -7.46 15.41 11.44
N LEU A 131 -7.20 15.75 10.18
CA LEU A 131 -6.73 17.05 9.76
C LEU A 131 -7.77 17.66 8.82
N SER A 132 -8.44 18.72 9.27
CA SER A 132 -9.54 19.37 8.55
C SER A 132 -9.22 20.81 8.22
N SER A 133 -9.76 21.31 7.08
CA SER A 133 -9.57 22.68 6.63
C SER A 133 -10.76 23.55 6.98
N SER A 134 -10.52 24.69 7.62
CA SER A 134 -11.53 25.70 7.90
C SER A 134 -10.98 27.10 7.62
N GLY A 135 -11.62 27.82 6.68
CA GLY A 135 -11.22 29.19 6.32
C GLY A 135 -9.79 29.30 5.75
N GLY A 136 -9.28 28.22 5.14
CA GLY A 136 -7.94 28.16 4.56
C GLY A 136 -6.84 27.76 5.55
N ASN A 137 -7.18 27.53 6.82
CA ASN A 137 -6.27 27.00 7.82
C ASN A 137 -6.57 25.51 8.06
N TRP A 138 -5.51 24.72 8.26
CA TRP A 138 -5.60 23.33 8.65
C TRP A 138 -5.56 23.21 10.17
N ASN A 139 -6.39 22.33 10.73
CA ASN A 139 -6.50 22.07 12.15
C ASN A 139 -6.44 20.57 12.38
N LEU A 140 -5.53 20.12 13.23
CA LEU A 140 -5.40 18.72 13.62
C LEU A 140 -6.22 18.48 14.88
N LEU A 141 -7.00 17.39 14.86
CA LEU A 141 -7.74 16.84 15.99
C LEU A 141 -7.26 15.43 16.26
N PRO A 142 -6.64 15.15 17.42
CA PRO A 142 -6.38 13.78 17.84
C PRO A 142 -7.71 13.06 18.10
N LEU A 143 -7.97 11.99 17.36
CA LEU A 143 -9.17 11.16 17.52
C LEU A 143 -8.99 10.12 18.62
N TYR A 144 -7.77 9.58 18.72
CA TYR A 144 -7.38 8.62 19.72
C TYR A 144 -5.87 8.71 19.99
N GLN A 145 -5.48 8.62 21.26
CA GLN A 145 -4.09 8.56 21.70
C GLN A 145 -3.86 7.19 22.36
N PHE A 146 -2.93 6.41 21.82
CA PHE A 146 -2.60 5.10 22.35
C PHE A 146 -1.88 5.22 23.69
N THR A 147 -2.15 4.27 24.59
CA THR A 147 -1.55 4.27 25.94
C THR A 147 -0.35 3.34 26.06
N GLY A 148 -0.15 2.46 25.07
CA GLY A 148 0.92 1.47 25.08
C GLY A 148 0.64 0.26 25.98
N LEU A 149 -0.55 0.19 26.57
CA LEU A 149 -0.96 -0.92 27.44
C LEU A 149 -1.64 -2.04 26.63
N ASN A 150 -2.94 -2.22 26.87
CA ASN A 150 -3.69 -3.27 26.15
C ASN A 150 -4.24 -2.82 24.81
N ASP A 151 -4.18 -1.56 24.48
CA ASP A 151 -4.73 -0.90 23.29
C ASP A 151 -3.77 -0.87 22.09
N GLY A 152 -2.54 -1.34 22.28
CA GLY A 152 -1.49 -1.31 21.28
C GLY A 152 -0.66 -0.03 21.29
N TYR A 153 0.37 0.05 20.47
CA TYR A 153 1.14 1.28 20.20
C TYR A 153 1.85 1.22 18.85
N GLY A 154 2.30 2.38 18.39
CA GLY A 154 3.04 2.55 17.14
C GLY A 154 2.19 2.32 15.88
N PRO A 155 0.95 2.87 15.77
CA PRO A 155 0.15 2.68 14.57
C PRO A 155 0.82 3.38 13.38
N GLY A 156 1.41 2.60 12.46
CA GLY A 156 2.16 3.09 11.31
C GLY A 156 1.59 2.61 9.97
N SER A 157 0.43 1.93 9.97
CA SER A 157 -0.23 1.49 8.75
C SER A 157 -1.32 2.48 8.28
N PRO A 158 -1.62 2.53 6.98
CA PRO A 158 -2.77 3.27 6.48
C PRO A 158 -4.07 2.83 7.13
N LEU A 159 -4.95 3.78 7.40
CA LEU A 159 -6.30 3.52 7.87
C LEU A 159 -7.22 3.11 6.70
N VAL A 160 -8.36 2.47 7.02
CA VAL A 160 -9.42 2.22 6.06
C VAL A 160 -10.79 2.62 6.65
N PHE A 161 -11.63 3.28 5.84
CA PHE A 161 -13.02 3.59 6.19
C PHE A 161 -13.97 2.45 5.84
N ASP A 162 -14.98 2.25 6.67
CA ASP A 162 -16.21 1.59 6.23
C ASP A 162 -17.26 2.63 5.75
N ASN A 163 -18.39 2.12 5.27
CA ASN A 163 -19.50 2.96 4.78
C ASN A 163 -20.25 3.72 5.91
N ALA A 164 -20.02 3.37 7.17
CA ALA A 164 -20.60 4.05 8.33
C ALA A 164 -19.68 5.16 8.88
N GLY A 165 -18.48 5.30 8.32
CA GLY A 165 -17.47 6.28 8.74
C GLY A 165 -16.61 5.78 9.89
N ASN A 166 -16.62 4.49 10.21
CA ASN A 166 -15.67 3.93 11.15
C ASN A 166 -14.29 3.79 10.49
N LEU A 167 -13.25 4.01 11.27
CA LEU A 167 -11.85 3.85 10.88
C LEU A 167 -11.31 2.54 11.44
N TYR A 168 -10.60 1.78 10.60
CA TYR A 168 -9.89 0.57 11.02
C TYR A 168 -8.40 0.73 10.76
N GLY A 169 -7.59 0.21 11.68
CA GLY A 169 -6.14 0.24 11.57
C GLY A 169 -5.48 -0.83 12.42
N THR A 170 -4.17 -0.88 12.35
CA THR A 170 -3.32 -1.80 13.11
C THR A 170 -2.32 -1.02 13.94
N ALA A 171 -2.02 -1.53 15.14
CA ALA A 171 -0.88 -1.13 15.94
C ALA A 171 -0.02 -2.39 16.11
N PRO A 172 1.20 -2.43 15.52
CA PRO A 172 2.00 -3.65 15.45
C PRO A 172 2.53 -4.12 16.79
N ASP A 173 2.57 -3.23 17.76
CA ASP A 173 3.13 -3.47 19.08
C ASP A 173 2.10 -3.34 20.19
N GLY A 174 2.45 -3.79 21.40
CA GLY A 174 1.57 -3.73 22.58
C GLY A 174 0.39 -4.68 22.50
N GLY A 175 -0.76 -4.28 23.05
CA GLY A 175 -1.88 -5.17 23.28
C GLY A 175 -1.61 -6.14 24.44
N LYS A 176 -2.62 -6.92 24.82
CA LYS A 176 -2.56 -7.82 26.00
C LYS A 176 -1.35 -8.78 26.00
N TYR A 177 -0.86 -9.15 24.83
CA TYR A 177 0.21 -10.15 24.68
C TYR A 177 1.51 -9.58 24.13
N GLY A 178 1.53 -8.27 23.78
CA GLY A 178 2.72 -7.60 23.24
C GLY A 178 2.98 -7.84 21.75
N TYR A 179 2.00 -8.36 20.99
CA TYR A 179 2.16 -8.72 19.59
C TYR A 179 1.26 -7.91 18.65
N GLY A 180 0.75 -6.79 19.15
CA GLY A 180 -0.08 -5.86 18.39
C GLY A 180 -1.57 -6.14 18.42
N VAL A 181 -2.30 -5.23 17.79
CA VAL A 181 -3.77 -5.24 17.75
C VAL A 181 -4.31 -4.79 16.40
N VAL A 182 -5.54 -5.17 16.11
CA VAL A 182 -6.41 -4.53 15.10
C VAL A 182 -7.46 -3.74 15.86
N PHE A 183 -7.67 -2.49 15.51
CA PHE A 183 -8.61 -1.59 16.18
C PHE A 183 -9.64 -1.00 15.21
N GLU A 184 -10.78 -0.61 15.79
CA GLU A 184 -11.84 0.19 15.18
C GLU A 184 -11.95 1.51 15.97
N LEU A 185 -12.05 2.63 15.28
CA LEU A 185 -12.51 3.89 15.86
C LEU A 185 -13.85 4.26 15.25
N SER A 186 -14.85 4.46 16.08
CA SER A 186 -16.19 4.85 15.66
C SER A 186 -16.52 6.25 16.16
N PRO A 187 -17.17 7.10 15.31
CA PRO A 187 -17.72 8.36 15.78
C PRO A 187 -18.72 8.15 16.95
N ALA A 188 -18.64 8.97 17.98
CA ALA A 188 -19.48 8.90 19.16
C ALA A 188 -19.95 10.30 19.58
N GLU A 189 -20.96 10.39 20.45
CA GLU A 189 -21.55 11.65 20.89
C GLU A 189 -20.52 12.65 21.47
N ASN A 190 -19.46 12.14 22.12
CA ASN A 190 -18.40 12.94 22.73
C ASN A 190 -17.02 12.64 22.11
N GLY A 191 -16.90 12.62 20.80
CA GLY A 191 -15.65 12.35 20.07
C GLY A 191 -15.62 10.97 19.42
N TRP A 192 -14.51 10.24 19.57
CA TRP A 192 -14.31 8.93 18.96
C TRP A 192 -14.14 7.86 20.03
N LYS A 193 -14.63 6.66 19.75
CA LYS A 193 -14.52 5.50 20.64
C LYS A 193 -13.72 4.40 19.99
N GLN A 194 -12.65 3.97 20.65
CA GLN A 194 -11.86 2.81 20.25
C GLN A 194 -12.52 1.50 20.71
N LYS A 195 -12.46 0.51 19.84
CA LYS A 195 -12.78 -0.89 20.12
C LYS A 195 -11.67 -1.77 19.54
N LEU A 196 -11.17 -2.69 20.35
CA LEU A 196 -10.25 -3.72 19.87
C LEU A 196 -11.03 -4.77 19.08
N ILE A 197 -10.66 -4.94 17.82
CA ILE A 197 -11.21 -5.97 16.93
C ILE A 197 -10.51 -7.30 17.19
N HIS A 198 -9.17 -7.25 17.28
CA HIS A 198 -8.34 -8.41 17.56
C HIS A 198 -7.08 -8.04 18.33
N THR A 199 -6.58 -8.97 19.14
CA THR A 199 -5.29 -8.87 19.83
C THR A 199 -4.46 -10.08 19.48
N PHE A 200 -3.34 -9.87 18.81
CA PHE A 200 -2.47 -10.95 18.36
C PHE A 200 -1.79 -11.66 19.54
N THR A 201 -1.67 -13.00 19.43
CA THR A 201 -1.13 -13.83 20.52
C THR A 201 0.32 -14.29 20.25
N GLY A 202 0.87 -13.99 19.09
CA GLY A 202 2.21 -14.43 18.67
C GLY A 202 2.29 -15.96 18.40
N LYS A 203 1.15 -16.64 18.30
CA LYS A 203 1.06 -18.10 18.09
C LYS A 203 0.31 -18.42 16.80
N LYS A 204 -0.34 -19.58 16.74
CA LYS A 204 -1.02 -20.10 15.55
C LYS A 204 -2.13 -19.23 14.96
N GLU A 205 -2.65 -18.28 15.71
CA GLU A 205 -3.81 -17.45 15.32
C GLU A 205 -3.43 -16.11 14.68
N GLY A 206 -2.42 -16.09 13.87
CA GLY A 206 -1.86 -14.86 13.32
C GLY A 206 -0.60 -14.47 14.08
N GLY A 207 0.32 -13.90 13.38
CA GLY A 207 1.68 -13.68 13.80
C GLY A 207 1.89 -12.49 14.72
N ILE A 208 3.00 -11.84 14.51
CA ILE A 208 3.46 -10.66 15.21
C ILE A 208 3.41 -9.51 14.22
N GLY A 209 2.89 -8.36 14.64
CA GLY A 209 2.97 -7.12 13.91
C GLY A 209 2.25 -7.16 12.54
N SER A 210 1.10 -6.52 12.46
CA SER A 210 0.46 -6.25 11.18
C SER A 210 0.93 -4.87 10.72
N LEU A 211 1.80 -4.80 9.73
CA LEU A 211 2.39 -3.57 9.19
C LEU A 211 1.68 -3.09 7.92
N GLY A 212 1.09 -4.02 7.16
CA GLY A 212 0.34 -3.70 5.95
C GLY A 212 -1.00 -3.04 6.24
N SER A 213 -1.50 -2.28 5.26
CA SER A 213 -2.85 -1.75 5.29
C SER A 213 -3.88 -2.87 5.35
N LEU A 214 -4.97 -2.64 6.10
CA LEU A 214 -6.13 -3.53 6.07
C LEU A 214 -6.87 -3.37 4.73
N LEU A 215 -7.46 -4.47 4.26
CA LEU A 215 -8.36 -4.48 3.12
C LEU A 215 -9.77 -4.82 3.62
N LEU A 216 -10.75 -3.99 3.31
CA LEU A 216 -12.15 -4.16 3.69
C LEU A 216 -12.95 -4.66 2.49
N ASP A 217 -13.74 -5.73 2.67
CA ASP A 217 -14.67 -6.20 1.65
C ASP A 217 -16.08 -5.60 1.81
N ALA A 218 -16.97 -5.92 0.87
CA ALA A 218 -18.35 -5.42 0.88
C ALA A 218 -19.21 -6.01 2.01
N ASP A 219 -18.81 -7.13 2.58
CA ASP A 219 -19.49 -7.81 3.70
C ASP A 219 -18.99 -7.32 5.06
N GLY A 220 -18.00 -6.41 5.07
CA GLY A 220 -17.41 -5.83 6.26
C GLY A 220 -16.29 -6.68 6.87
N ASN A 221 -15.78 -7.69 6.17
CA ASN A 221 -14.62 -8.44 6.64
C ASN A 221 -13.34 -7.64 6.39
N LEU A 222 -12.39 -7.73 7.32
CA LEU A 222 -11.07 -7.13 7.23
C LEU A 222 -10.03 -8.21 6.91
N TYR A 223 -9.18 -7.94 5.93
CA TYR A 223 -8.07 -8.81 5.55
C TYR A 223 -6.76 -8.10 5.84
N GLY A 224 -5.79 -8.83 6.37
CA GLY A 224 -4.47 -8.29 6.67
C GLY A 224 -3.39 -9.35 6.65
N THR A 225 -2.16 -8.89 6.87
CA THR A 225 -0.96 -9.71 6.90
C THR A 225 -0.26 -9.56 8.24
N THR A 226 0.47 -10.59 8.66
CA THR A 226 1.43 -10.50 9.76
C THR A 226 2.81 -10.82 9.22
N GLU A 227 3.81 -9.99 9.55
CA GLU A 227 5.18 -10.14 9.05
C GLU A 227 5.80 -11.47 9.45
N VAL A 228 5.67 -11.81 10.72
CA VAL A 228 6.26 -13.02 11.32
C VAL A 228 5.22 -13.76 12.16
N GLY A 229 5.51 -14.99 12.52
CA GLY A 229 4.64 -15.85 13.32
C GLY A 229 3.95 -16.92 12.49
N GLY A 230 2.86 -17.45 13.01
CA GLY A 230 2.28 -18.69 12.48
C GLY A 230 3.15 -19.90 12.81
N PRO A 231 2.75 -21.12 12.39
CA PRO A 231 3.45 -22.37 12.72
C PRO A 231 4.85 -22.48 12.12
N TRP A 232 5.16 -21.67 11.10
CA TRP A 232 6.41 -21.74 10.34
C TRP A 232 7.26 -20.47 10.49
N ALA A 233 6.79 -19.48 11.29
CA ALA A 233 7.44 -18.18 11.48
C ALA A 233 7.61 -17.34 10.21
N GLY A 234 6.94 -17.69 9.11
CA GLY A 234 6.98 -16.96 7.83
C GLY A 234 5.93 -15.86 7.71
N GLY A 235 5.13 -15.63 8.75
CA GLY A 235 3.98 -14.73 8.70
C GLY A 235 2.73 -15.38 8.12
N SER A 236 1.64 -14.65 8.09
CA SER A 236 0.35 -15.18 7.63
C SER A 236 -0.53 -14.12 6.94
N VAL A 237 -1.51 -14.59 6.22
CA VAL A 237 -2.67 -13.82 5.76
C VAL A 237 -3.88 -14.22 6.59
N TYR A 238 -4.60 -13.25 7.13
CA TYR A 238 -5.77 -13.46 7.96
C TYR A 238 -7.00 -12.71 7.46
N GLU A 239 -8.16 -13.19 7.87
CA GLU A 239 -9.47 -12.56 7.73
C GLU A 239 -10.06 -12.36 9.13
N LEU A 240 -10.60 -11.19 9.40
CA LEU A 240 -11.40 -10.86 10.57
C LEU A 240 -12.84 -10.61 10.12
N SER A 241 -13.78 -11.42 10.59
CA SER A 241 -15.18 -11.29 10.24
C SER A 241 -15.99 -10.79 11.44
N PRO A 242 -16.87 -9.79 11.26
CA PRO A 242 -17.77 -9.35 12.30
C PRO A 242 -18.75 -10.46 12.66
N THR A 243 -19.24 -10.47 13.92
CA THR A 243 -20.29 -11.38 14.39
C THR A 243 -21.46 -10.59 14.95
N ASP A 244 -22.67 -11.12 14.83
CA ASP A 244 -23.89 -10.39 15.24
C ASP A 244 -23.88 -9.95 16.71
N HIS A 245 -23.30 -10.72 17.63
CA HIS A 245 -23.37 -10.45 19.08
C HIS A 245 -22.10 -10.84 19.85
N GLY A 246 -20.97 -10.97 19.18
CA GLY A 246 -19.74 -11.46 19.82
C GLY A 246 -18.48 -10.71 19.38
N PRO A 247 -17.33 -11.19 19.82
CA PRO A 247 -16.07 -10.71 19.30
C PRO A 247 -15.91 -11.09 17.83
N TRP A 248 -15.16 -10.31 17.09
CA TRP A 248 -14.80 -10.64 15.73
C TRP A 248 -14.10 -12.00 15.67
N LYS A 249 -14.37 -12.74 14.61
CA LYS A 249 -13.77 -14.05 14.38
C LYS A 249 -12.54 -13.89 13.49
N ILE A 250 -11.39 -14.36 13.96
CA ILE A 250 -10.20 -14.47 13.12
C ILE A 250 -10.16 -15.82 12.40
N SER A 251 -9.78 -15.80 11.13
CA SER A 251 -9.50 -16.99 10.32
C SER A 251 -8.16 -16.78 9.63
N VAL A 252 -7.19 -17.65 9.89
CA VAL A 252 -5.93 -17.66 9.13
C VAL A 252 -6.22 -18.30 7.78
N LEU A 253 -5.99 -17.53 6.71
CA LEU A 253 -6.23 -17.98 5.34
C LEU A 253 -5.03 -18.75 4.80
N TYR A 254 -3.83 -18.28 5.12
CA TYR A 254 -2.58 -18.92 4.73
C TYR A 254 -1.45 -18.61 5.72
N ASP A 255 -0.64 -19.62 6.03
CA ASP A 255 0.59 -19.49 6.80
C ASP A 255 1.80 -19.76 5.90
N PHE A 256 2.67 -18.78 5.74
CA PHE A 256 3.88 -18.89 4.92
C PHE A 256 4.94 -19.77 5.59
N LYS A 257 5.59 -20.64 4.80
CA LYS A 257 6.46 -21.70 5.32
C LYS A 257 7.95 -21.38 5.33
N VAL A 258 8.34 -20.18 4.91
CA VAL A 258 9.75 -19.83 4.69
C VAL A 258 10.32 -20.65 3.51
N THR A 259 11.47 -20.28 3.01
CA THR A 259 12.09 -20.81 1.77
C THR A 259 11.85 -22.31 1.51
N PRO A 260 11.40 -22.72 0.30
CA PRO A 260 11.28 -21.92 -0.93
C PRO A 260 9.93 -21.19 -1.11
N ASP A 261 9.04 -21.27 -0.14
CA ASP A 261 7.79 -20.53 -0.05
C ASP A 261 8.03 -19.02 0.11
N ALA A 262 7.00 -18.23 0.06
CA ALA A 262 7.07 -16.81 0.40
C ALA A 262 7.22 -16.61 1.91
N ALA A 263 7.71 -15.46 2.37
CA ALA A 263 7.85 -15.17 3.79
C ALA A 263 7.90 -13.66 4.06
N GLY A 264 7.36 -13.24 5.21
CA GLY A 264 7.34 -11.85 5.63
C GLY A 264 6.48 -10.98 4.73
N PRO A 265 5.15 -11.15 4.70
CA PRO A 265 4.26 -10.26 3.98
C PRO A 265 4.18 -8.91 4.71
N TYR A 266 4.81 -7.89 4.14
CA TYR A 266 4.86 -6.52 4.67
C TYR A 266 3.74 -5.64 4.13
N GLY A 267 3.46 -5.76 2.83
CA GLY A 267 2.46 -4.95 2.14
C GLY A 267 1.03 -5.34 2.48
N GLY A 268 0.12 -4.42 2.21
CA GLY A 268 -1.32 -4.72 2.22
C GLY A 268 -1.73 -5.64 1.08
N LEU A 269 -2.96 -6.11 1.15
CA LEU A 269 -3.56 -7.01 0.17
C LEU A 269 -4.46 -6.23 -0.79
N ILE A 270 -4.68 -6.80 -1.98
CA ILE A 270 -5.70 -6.33 -2.93
C ILE A 270 -6.52 -7.51 -3.44
N PHE A 271 -7.78 -7.24 -3.82
CA PHE A 271 -8.65 -8.22 -4.50
C PHE A 271 -8.59 -8.07 -6.01
N ASP A 272 -8.80 -9.19 -6.72
CA ASP A 272 -9.35 -9.14 -8.07
C ASP A 272 -10.89 -9.23 -8.03
N SER A 273 -11.52 -9.15 -9.21
CA SER A 273 -12.99 -9.17 -9.35
C SER A 273 -13.64 -10.51 -9.03
N VAL A 274 -12.87 -11.59 -8.84
CA VAL A 274 -13.38 -12.93 -8.48
C VAL A 274 -13.02 -13.33 -7.05
N GLY A 275 -12.39 -12.42 -6.28
CA GLY A 275 -12.11 -12.59 -4.86
C GLY A 275 -10.79 -13.28 -4.54
N ASN A 276 -9.85 -13.35 -5.48
CA ASN A 276 -8.48 -13.74 -5.16
C ASN A 276 -7.75 -12.58 -4.49
N LEU A 277 -6.88 -12.89 -3.53
CA LEU A 277 -6.03 -11.93 -2.85
C LEU A 277 -4.63 -11.92 -3.48
N TYR A 278 -4.06 -10.74 -3.61
CA TYR A 278 -2.69 -10.56 -4.08
C TYR A 278 -1.90 -9.74 -3.08
N GLY A 279 -0.62 -10.07 -2.93
CA GLY A 279 0.29 -9.35 -2.05
C GLY A 279 1.75 -9.59 -2.42
N THR A 280 2.62 -9.02 -1.61
CA THR A 280 4.07 -9.16 -1.72
C THR A 280 4.65 -9.75 -0.44
N THR A 281 5.79 -10.43 -0.55
CA THR A 281 6.57 -10.86 0.61
C THR A 281 7.98 -10.32 0.53
N TYR A 282 8.51 -9.89 1.67
CA TYR A 282 9.86 -9.33 1.76
C TYR A 282 10.94 -10.39 1.50
N PHE A 283 10.73 -11.59 2.01
CA PHE A 283 11.64 -12.74 1.88
C PHE A 283 10.99 -13.89 1.12
N GLY A 284 11.77 -14.96 0.93
CA GLY A 284 11.30 -16.20 0.32
C GLY A 284 11.31 -16.17 -1.20
N GLY A 285 10.58 -17.11 -1.80
CA GLY A 285 10.66 -17.40 -3.21
C GLY A 285 11.92 -18.18 -3.59
N GLN A 286 12.07 -18.47 -4.87
CA GLN A 286 13.16 -19.30 -5.40
C GLN A 286 14.55 -18.74 -5.06
N TYR A 287 14.69 -17.43 -4.95
CA TYR A 287 15.99 -16.75 -4.80
C TYR A 287 16.17 -16.08 -3.43
N GLY A 288 15.12 -16.04 -2.59
CA GLY A 288 15.17 -15.44 -1.25
C GLY A 288 14.99 -13.93 -1.18
N TYR A 289 14.72 -13.26 -2.32
CA TYR A 289 14.61 -11.80 -2.42
C TYR A 289 13.18 -11.29 -2.47
N GLY A 290 12.22 -12.13 -2.05
CA GLY A 290 10.81 -11.80 -1.99
C GLY A 290 10.02 -12.21 -3.23
N THR A 291 8.70 -12.12 -3.10
CA THR A 291 7.77 -12.62 -4.11
C THR A 291 6.61 -11.67 -4.37
N VAL A 292 5.93 -11.88 -5.48
CA VAL A 292 4.52 -11.53 -5.64
C VAL A 292 3.72 -12.82 -5.59
N PHE A 293 2.70 -12.87 -4.73
CA PHE A 293 1.86 -14.05 -4.55
C PHE A 293 0.38 -13.76 -4.84
N GLN A 294 -0.35 -14.82 -5.11
CA GLN A 294 -1.81 -14.86 -5.18
C GLN A 294 -2.31 -15.90 -4.19
N LEU A 295 -3.33 -15.58 -3.42
CA LEU A 295 -4.14 -16.57 -2.73
C LEU A 295 -5.47 -16.74 -3.47
N SER A 296 -5.80 -17.97 -3.82
CA SER A 296 -7.07 -18.32 -4.46
C SER A 296 -7.77 -19.47 -3.70
N ARG A 297 -9.10 -19.55 -3.80
CA ARG A 297 -9.84 -20.66 -3.20
C ARG A 297 -9.76 -21.89 -4.09
N GLY A 298 -9.23 -22.98 -3.55
CA GLY A 298 -9.25 -24.30 -4.20
C GLY A 298 -10.65 -24.91 -4.25
N LEU A 299 -10.79 -26.00 -4.99
CA LEU A 299 -12.08 -26.72 -5.15
C LEU A 299 -12.70 -27.20 -3.83
N ASN A 300 -11.88 -27.41 -2.80
CA ASN A 300 -12.32 -27.78 -1.44
C ASN A 300 -12.62 -26.56 -0.53
N GLY A 301 -12.57 -25.33 -1.09
CA GLY A 301 -12.77 -24.08 -0.36
C GLY A 301 -11.56 -23.60 0.45
N ALA A 302 -10.47 -24.38 0.55
CA ALA A 302 -9.26 -23.95 1.22
C ALA A 302 -8.48 -22.94 0.36
N TRP A 303 -7.83 -22.00 0.99
CA TRP A 303 -6.95 -21.06 0.32
C TRP A 303 -5.64 -21.75 -0.09
N GLN A 304 -5.18 -21.43 -1.27
CA GLN A 304 -3.95 -21.93 -1.87
C GLN A 304 -3.11 -20.78 -2.38
N GLU A 305 -1.81 -20.84 -2.09
CA GLU A 305 -0.85 -19.88 -2.59
C GLU A 305 -0.35 -20.29 -3.98
N ASN A 306 -0.23 -19.28 -4.83
CA ASN A 306 0.52 -19.31 -6.08
C ASN A 306 1.57 -18.20 -6.05
N ILE A 307 2.84 -18.55 -6.12
CA ILE A 307 3.91 -17.58 -6.36
C ILE A 307 3.85 -17.16 -7.83
N LEU A 308 3.51 -15.90 -8.09
CA LEU A 308 3.40 -15.34 -9.44
C LEU A 308 4.76 -14.91 -9.97
N TYR A 309 5.62 -14.43 -9.07
CA TYR A 309 6.98 -14.01 -9.40
C TYR A 309 7.89 -14.13 -8.17
N SER A 310 9.14 -14.56 -8.41
CA SER A 310 10.21 -14.59 -7.40
C SER A 310 11.31 -13.64 -7.84
N PHE A 311 11.55 -12.59 -7.07
CA PHE A 311 12.61 -11.62 -7.37
C PHE A 311 13.99 -12.25 -7.25
N GLN A 312 14.89 -11.89 -8.17
CA GLN A 312 16.23 -12.47 -8.28
C GLN A 312 17.33 -11.61 -7.63
N GLY A 313 16.94 -10.42 -7.15
CA GLY A 313 17.91 -9.43 -6.67
C GLY A 313 18.70 -8.76 -7.80
N GLY A 314 19.71 -7.97 -7.46
CA GLY A 314 20.54 -7.28 -8.43
C GLY A 314 19.75 -6.36 -9.35
N THR A 315 19.79 -6.55 -10.66
CA THR A 315 19.09 -5.68 -11.62
C THR A 315 17.59 -5.90 -11.72
N ASP A 316 17.09 -6.99 -11.18
CA ASP A 316 15.69 -7.38 -11.21
C ASP A 316 14.86 -6.63 -10.15
N GLY A 317 15.42 -6.41 -9.00
CA GLY A 317 14.76 -5.88 -7.81
C GLY A 317 14.75 -6.90 -6.69
N SER A 318 14.51 -6.41 -5.47
CA SER A 318 14.44 -7.24 -4.26
C SER A 318 13.65 -6.55 -3.16
N TYR A 319 13.10 -7.35 -2.26
CA TYR A 319 12.41 -6.88 -1.05
C TYR A 319 11.22 -5.96 -1.38
N PRO A 320 10.17 -6.46 -2.06
CA PRO A 320 8.95 -5.70 -2.25
C PRO A 320 8.21 -5.57 -0.92
N THR A 321 7.95 -4.34 -0.49
CA THR A 321 7.30 -4.02 0.79
C THR A 321 5.91 -3.42 0.63
N ALA A 322 5.62 -2.89 -0.55
CA ALA A 322 4.44 -2.09 -0.80
C ALA A 322 3.21 -2.94 -1.19
N THR A 323 2.04 -2.39 -0.92
CA THR A 323 0.78 -2.87 -1.48
C THR A 323 0.82 -2.76 -3.01
N LEU A 324 0.39 -3.82 -3.68
CA LEU A 324 0.29 -3.83 -5.14
C LEU A 324 -0.82 -2.92 -5.64
N LEU A 325 -0.70 -2.44 -6.86
CA LEU A 325 -1.74 -1.75 -7.59
C LEU A 325 -2.22 -2.63 -8.74
N PHE A 326 -3.53 -2.75 -8.95
CA PHE A 326 -4.12 -3.58 -10.00
C PHE A 326 -4.86 -2.73 -11.02
N ASP A 327 -4.69 -3.00 -12.32
CA ASP A 327 -5.39 -2.24 -13.37
C ASP A 327 -6.85 -2.67 -13.58
N GLY A 328 -7.34 -3.59 -12.76
CA GLY A 328 -8.69 -4.14 -12.87
C GLY A 328 -8.88 -5.16 -14.00
N VAL A 329 -7.83 -5.48 -14.76
CA VAL A 329 -7.91 -6.38 -15.94
C VAL A 329 -6.95 -7.55 -15.79
N SER A 330 -5.65 -7.31 -15.86
CA SER A 330 -4.65 -8.39 -15.95
C SER A 330 -3.25 -7.99 -15.49
N THR A 331 -3.04 -6.79 -15.00
CA THR A 331 -1.69 -6.30 -14.69
C THR A 331 -1.62 -5.80 -13.25
N LEU A 332 -0.67 -6.34 -12.52
CA LEU A 332 -0.25 -5.88 -11.19
C LEU A 332 0.96 -4.94 -11.35
N PHE A 333 1.01 -3.91 -10.51
CA PHE A 333 2.14 -2.98 -10.45
C PHE A 333 2.62 -2.88 -9.00
N GLY A 334 3.92 -2.72 -8.85
CA GLY A 334 4.51 -2.60 -7.52
C GLY A 334 5.89 -1.98 -7.56
N THR A 335 6.48 -1.90 -6.38
CA THR A 335 7.84 -1.40 -6.17
C THR A 335 8.67 -2.44 -5.43
N THR A 336 9.97 -2.41 -5.63
CA THR A 336 10.92 -3.13 -4.79
C THR A 336 11.79 -2.12 -4.05
N GLN A 337 12.03 -2.36 -2.77
CA GLN A 337 12.88 -1.48 -1.95
C GLN A 337 14.30 -1.41 -2.52
N ASN A 338 14.86 -2.53 -2.91
CA ASN A 338 16.23 -2.67 -3.33
C ASN A 338 16.34 -3.22 -4.76
N GLY A 339 17.55 -3.35 -5.28
CA GLY A 339 17.84 -3.82 -6.63
C GLY A 339 17.81 -2.70 -7.67
N GLY A 340 17.65 -3.08 -8.93
CA GLY A 340 17.56 -2.19 -10.07
C GLY A 340 18.91 -1.78 -10.65
N ARG A 341 19.75 -1.06 -9.91
CA ARG A 341 21.07 -0.64 -10.36
C ARG A 341 22.16 -1.19 -9.45
N PRO A 342 23.15 -1.92 -10.01
CA PRO A 342 24.25 -2.46 -9.21
C PRO A 342 25.06 -1.40 -8.46
N SER A 343 24.99 -0.14 -8.91
CA SER A 343 25.77 0.96 -8.31
C SER A 343 25.19 1.50 -7.00
N CYS A 344 23.90 1.30 -6.73
CA CYS A 344 23.24 1.88 -5.55
C CYS A 344 22.20 0.99 -4.89
N ASP A 345 21.72 -0.07 -5.55
CA ASP A 345 20.67 -0.96 -4.99
C ASP A 345 19.42 -0.18 -4.56
N CYS A 346 18.97 0.77 -5.40
CA CYS A 346 18.05 1.87 -5.05
C CYS A 346 16.57 1.54 -5.28
N GLY A 347 16.24 0.34 -5.72
CA GLY A 347 14.88 -0.11 -5.95
C GLY A 347 14.37 0.07 -7.37
N THR A 348 13.18 -0.48 -7.60
CA THR A 348 12.53 -0.52 -8.93
C THR A 348 11.04 -0.21 -8.86
N VAL A 349 10.47 0.12 -10.02
CA VAL A 349 9.03 0.00 -10.30
C VAL A 349 8.86 -1.10 -11.33
N PHE A 350 7.98 -2.05 -11.08
CA PHE A 350 7.70 -3.19 -11.94
C PHE A 350 6.22 -3.32 -12.31
N SER A 351 5.95 -4.08 -13.35
CA SER A 351 4.63 -4.60 -13.68
C SER A 351 4.70 -6.11 -13.86
N LEU A 352 3.66 -6.82 -13.43
CA LEU A 352 3.42 -8.23 -13.71
C LEU A 352 2.16 -8.34 -14.54
N LYS A 353 2.27 -8.82 -15.77
CA LYS A 353 1.13 -9.02 -16.66
C LYS A 353 0.86 -10.49 -16.89
N PHE A 354 -0.39 -10.92 -16.66
CA PHE A 354 -0.82 -12.26 -17.04
C PHE A 354 -1.05 -12.33 -18.53
N PHE A 355 -0.30 -13.19 -19.22
CA PHE A 355 -0.40 -13.37 -20.65
C PHE A 355 -0.13 -14.82 -21.06
N ARG A 356 -1.08 -15.44 -21.78
CA ARG A 356 -1.00 -16.82 -22.29
C ARG A 356 -0.71 -17.89 -21.24
N GLY A 357 -1.23 -17.70 -20.02
CA GLY A 357 -1.06 -18.66 -18.93
C GLY A 357 0.14 -18.43 -18.03
N GLU A 358 0.91 -17.39 -18.27
CA GLU A 358 2.12 -17.05 -17.48
C GLU A 358 2.10 -15.60 -17.01
N TRP A 359 2.75 -15.33 -15.88
CA TRP A 359 2.99 -13.97 -15.39
C TRP A 359 4.35 -13.49 -15.91
N LEU A 360 4.32 -12.38 -16.63
CA LEU A 360 5.49 -11.76 -17.24
C LEU A 360 5.84 -10.48 -16.51
N GLU A 361 7.03 -10.45 -15.91
CA GLU A 361 7.57 -9.25 -15.27
C GLU A 361 8.15 -8.30 -16.33
N LYS A 362 7.97 -6.99 -16.08
CA LYS A 362 8.63 -5.91 -16.83
C LYS A 362 9.00 -4.79 -15.86
N LEU A 363 10.26 -4.44 -15.82
CA LEU A 363 10.73 -3.25 -15.12
C LEU A 363 10.30 -1.98 -15.86
N LEU A 364 9.58 -1.11 -15.16
CA LEU A 364 9.12 0.18 -15.67
C LEU A 364 10.14 1.29 -15.36
N HIS A 365 10.78 1.23 -14.17
CA HIS A 365 11.83 2.17 -13.77
C HIS A 365 12.85 1.49 -12.84
N ARG A 366 14.11 1.94 -12.90
CA ARG A 366 15.19 1.60 -11.97
C ARG A 366 15.73 2.88 -11.36
N PHE A 367 15.55 3.03 -10.06
CA PHE A 367 16.02 4.21 -9.34
C PHE A 367 17.55 4.30 -9.26
N GLY A 368 18.06 5.47 -8.84
CA GLY A 368 19.50 5.74 -8.64
C GLY A 368 20.23 6.28 -9.85
N LYS A 369 19.53 6.83 -10.85
CA LYS A 369 20.16 7.57 -11.96
C LYS A 369 20.11 9.07 -11.70
N GLY A 370 21.27 9.64 -11.40
CA GLY A 370 21.37 11.08 -11.19
C GLY A 370 20.75 11.50 -9.86
N ARG A 371 19.61 12.19 -9.92
CA ARG A 371 18.89 12.73 -8.76
C ARG A 371 17.46 12.19 -8.68
N ASP A 372 17.17 11.02 -9.26
CA ASP A 372 15.91 10.33 -8.98
C ASP A 372 15.93 9.78 -7.55
N GLY A 373 14.79 9.33 -7.04
CA GLY A 373 14.68 8.85 -5.69
C GLY A 373 15.37 7.50 -5.45
N SER A 374 15.28 7.00 -4.24
CA SER A 374 15.72 5.65 -3.86
C SER A 374 14.83 5.05 -2.79
N TYR A 375 14.78 3.71 -2.78
CA TYR A 375 14.02 2.90 -1.83
C TYR A 375 12.51 3.15 -1.85
N PRO A 376 11.79 2.94 -2.96
CA PRO A 376 10.34 3.17 -3.05
C PRO A 376 9.56 2.10 -2.26
N ILE A 377 9.40 2.31 -0.96
CA ILE A 377 8.83 1.34 -0.01
C ILE A 377 7.32 1.48 0.18
N TYR A 378 6.68 2.55 -0.30
CA TYR A 378 5.28 2.88 0.02
C TYR A 378 4.28 2.69 -1.14
N GLY A 379 4.64 2.03 -2.20
CA GLY A 379 3.70 1.69 -3.26
C GLY A 379 3.33 2.82 -4.23
N LEU A 380 2.48 2.45 -5.16
CA LEU A 380 2.04 3.29 -6.26
C LEU A 380 0.56 3.63 -6.12
N THR A 381 0.17 4.79 -6.62
CA THR A 381 -1.24 5.19 -6.76
C THR A 381 -1.49 5.67 -8.20
N PHE A 382 -2.66 5.36 -8.77
CA PHE A 382 -3.08 6.00 -10.01
C PHE A 382 -3.48 7.45 -9.76
N ASP A 383 -2.91 8.39 -10.53
CA ASP A 383 -3.46 9.73 -10.58
C ASP A 383 -4.77 9.75 -11.40
N PRO A 384 -5.57 10.82 -11.37
CA PRO A 384 -6.82 10.90 -12.14
C PRO A 384 -6.65 10.73 -13.66
N SER A 385 -5.44 10.85 -14.18
CA SER A 385 -5.10 10.62 -15.59
C SER A 385 -4.66 9.18 -15.89
N GLY A 386 -4.61 8.31 -14.86
CA GLY A 386 -4.20 6.92 -14.95
C GLY A 386 -2.70 6.69 -15.02
N ASN A 387 -1.88 7.70 -14.71
CA ASN A 387 -0.45 7.52 -14.52
C ASN A 387 -0.13 7.09 -13.09
N PHE A 388 1.08 6.58 -12.88
CA PHE A 388 1.55 6.21 -11.55
C PHE A 388 2.19 7.39 -10.83
N ARG A 389 1.80 7.59 -9.59
CA ARG A 389 2.50 8.45 -8.62
C ARG A 389 3.03 7.59 -7.49
N GLY A 390 4.17 7.96 -6.98
CA GLY A 390 4.78 7.31 -5.82
C GLY A 390 5.79 8.22 -5.16
N THR A 391 6.28 7.75 -4.01
CA THR A 391 7.25 8.46 -3.17
C THR A 391 8.50 7.61 -2.99
N THR A 392 9.59 8.28 -2.66
CA THR A 392 10.82 7.63 -2.20
C THR A 392 11.32 8.34 -0.94
N PRO A 393 11.64 7.62 0.14
CA PRO A 393 12.12 8.24 1.38
C PRO A 393 13.50 8.86 1.25
N ALA A 394 14.29 8.44 0.28
CA ALA A 394 15.63 8.95 0.09
C ALA A 394 15.92 9.30 -1.38
N GLY A 395 17.09 9.87 -1.65
CA GLY A 395 17.49 10.34 -2.97
C GLY A 395 16.97 11.75 -3.29
N GLY A 396 16.90 12.10 -4.55
CA GLY A 396 16.61 13.48 -4.94
C GLY A 396 17.83 14.38 -4.86
N THR A 397 17.62 15.71 -4.86
CA THR A 397 18.71 16.71 -4.87
C THR A 397 19.37 16.90 -3.52
N ALA A 398 18.61 16.81 -2.45
CA ALA A 398 19.10 16.96 -1.07
C ALA A 398 19.37 15.61 -0.38
N GLY A 399 18.87 14.51 -0.92
CA GLY A 399 18.94 13.19 -0.28
C GLY A 399 17.69 12.82 0.52
N GLU A 400 16.77 13.75 0.70
CA GLU A 400 15.65 13.71 1.65
C GLU A 400 14.36 13.11 1.06
N GLY A 401 14.45 12.53 -0.15
CA GLY A 401 13.33 11.87 -0.81
C GLY A 401 12.69 12.65 -1.95
N THR A 402 11.79 11.97 -2.65
CA THR A 402 11.13 12.56 -3.84
C THR A 402 9.68 12.11 -3.97
N ILE A 403 8.91 12.90 -4.73
CA ILE A 403 7.66 12.48 -5.34
C ILE A 403 7.87 12.34 -6.84
N PHE A 404 7.44 11.23 -7.43
CA PHE A 404 7.63 10.95 -8.84
C PHE A 404 6.32 10.66 -9.58
N LEU A 405 6.37 10.87 -10.88
CA LEU A 405 5.37 10.48 -11.87
C LEU A 405 6.00 9.49 -12.83
N LEU A 406 5.30 8.40 -13.11
CA LEU A 406 5.64 7.48 -14.18
C LEU A 406 4.44 7.38 -15.12
N THR A 407 4.59 7.87 -16.36
CA THR A 407 3.51 7.81 -17.37
C THR A 407 3.39 6.39 -17.93
N ARG A 408 2.15 5.98 -18.21
CA ARG A 408 1.86 4.67 -18.84
C ARG A 408 2.15 4.66 -20.32
#